data_a3a65eae2069c4e5ec0d9a700dbc7f2c
#
_entry.id   a3a65eae2069c4e5ec0d9a700dbc7f2c
#
_cell.length_a   1.000
_cell.length_b   1.000
_cell.length_c   1.000
_cell.angle_alpha   90.00
_cell.angle_beta   90.00
_cell.angle_gamma   90.00
#
_symmetry.space_group_name_H-M   'P 1'
#
loop_
_entity.id
_entity.type
_entity.pdbx_description
1 polymer ?
#
loop_
_entity_poly.entity_id
_entity_poly.type
_entity_poly.pdbx_seq_one_letter_code
_entity_poly.pdbx_strand_id
1 'polypeptide(L)'
;GSLSEISTVANDDVFIAVDTSGGGLKKIARSAIVAGLATSGAISNIVEDTSPQLGGDLDTNSANILIDDAHFIADENGNEQIIFQTTSSAVNQFDVTNAATGNPPSIKATGGDTNIDFNISAKGTGHVTVLGDTNSGAIQFNCESNSHGQILKAQPHSAAVTNLMLLPAGADSTLVSLVSTDTLTNKTLTSPKINEDVAVTSTATELNL
;
A
#
# COMPACT_ATOMS: atom_id res chain seq x y z
N GLY A 1 -30.04 -18.67 -61.15
CA GLY A 1 -30.91 -18.32 -60.03
C GLY A 1 -30.05 -17.79 -58.89
N SER A 2 -30.40 -16.65 -58.25
CA SER A 2 -29.73 -16.20 -57.04
C SER A 2 -30.17 -17.11 -55.87
N LEU A 3 -29.21 -17.54 -55.09
CA LEU A 3 -29.48 -18.26 -53.83
C LEU A 3 -29.96 -17.23 -52.78
N SER A 4 -30.94 -17.64 -51.96
CA SER A 4 -31.39 -16.86 -50.84
C SER A 4 -30.31 -16.85 -49.77
N GLU A 5 -30.10 -15.68 -49.12
CA GLU A 5 -29.19 -15.57 -48.02
C GLU A 5 -29.73 -16.27 -46.76
N ILE A 6 -28.88 -17.03 -46.09
CA ILE A 6 -29.20 -17.63 -44.78
C ILE A 6 -28.75 -16.64 -43.71
N SER A 7 -29.69 -16.02 -43.00
CA SER A 7 -29.39 -15.08 -41.90
C SER A 7 -29.03 -15.75 -40.57
N THR A 8 -29.37 -17.04 -40.42
CA THR A 8 -29.06 -17.81 -39.20
C THR A 8 -28.57 -19.19 -39.64
N VAL A 9 -27.34 -19.54 -39.27
CA VAL A 9 -26.72 -20.83 -39.60
C VAL A 9 -26.85 -21.77 -38.41
N ALA A 10 -27.56 -22.91 -38.60
CA ALA A 10 -27.71 -23.93 -37.57
C ALA A 10 -26.44 -24.78 -37.42
N ASN A 11 -26.28 -25.48 -36.30
CA ASN A 11 -25.07 -26.28 -36.04
C ASN A 11 -24.88 -27.48 -36.99
N ASP A 12 -25.97 -27.99 -37.55
CA ASP A 12 -26.00 -29.09 -38.53
C ASP A 12 -25.93 -28.63 -39.99
N ASP A 13 -25.97 -27.29 -40.23
CA ASP A 13 -25.72 -26.77 -41.58
C ASP A 13 -24.29 -27.11 -42.02
N VAL A 14 -24.15 -27.36 -43.33
CA VAL A 14 -22.88 -27.78 -43.89
C VAL A 14 -22.38 -26.83 -44.96
N PHE A 15 -21.08 -26.64 -44.97
CA PHE A 15 -20.35 -25.88 -45.98
C PHE A 15 -19.60 -26.84 -46.91
N ILE A 16 -19.40 -26.45 -48.15
CA ILE A 16 -18.59 -27.20 -49.10
C ILE A 16 -17.15 -26.69 -49.01
N ALA A 17 -16.22 -27.59 -48.78
CA ALA A 17 -14.79 -27.30 -48.77
C ALA A 17 -14.02 -28.19 -49.74
N VAL A 18 -12.92 -27.71 -50.30
CA VAL A 18 -11.99 -28.52 -51.09
C VAL A 18 -10.98 -29.18 -50.15
N ASP A 19 -10.98 -30.47 -50.06
CA ASP A 19 -9.98 -31.26 -49.34
C ASP A 19 -8.75 -31.45 -50.20
N THR A 20 -7.68 -30.69 -49.91
CA THR A 20 -6.42 -30.74 -50.66
C THR A 20 -5.55 -31.96 -50.29
N SER A 21 -5.82 -32.62 -49.17
CA SER A 21 -5.06 -33.80 -48.71
C SER A 21 -5.67 -35.13 -49.16
N GLY A 22 -7.01 -35.19 -49.23
CA GLY A 22 -7.75 -36.42 -49.63
C GLY A 22 -8.46 -36.36 -50.99
N GLY A 23 -8.37 -35.25 -51.69
CA GLY A 23 -8.95 -35.02 -53.02
C GLY A 23 -10.44 -34.83 -53.04
N GLY A 24 -10.92 -33.80 -53.72
CA GLY A 24 -12.30 -33.56 -54.06
C GLY A 24 -13.08 -32.67 -53.08
N LEU A 25 -14.37 -32.49 -53.41
CA LEU A 25 -15.28 -31.68 -52.58
C LEU A 25 -15.77 -32.48 -51.38
N LYS A 26 -15.69 -31.90 -50.24
CA LYS A 26 -16.18 -32.44 -48.94
C LYS A 26 -17.17 -31.47 -48.33
N LYS A 27 -18.13 -32.01 -47.57
CA LYS A 27 -18.98 -31.21 -46.71
C LYS A 27 -18.35 -31.10 -45.31
N ILE A 28 -18.37 -29.91 -44.75
CA ILE A 28 -17.92 -29.63 -43.38
C ILE A 28 -19.11 -29.07 -42.60
N ALA A 29 -19.40 -29.61 -41.43
CA ALA A 29 -20.44 -29.09 -40.57
C ALA A 29 -19.99 -27.78 -39.93
N ARG A 30 -20.92 -26.84 -39.71
CA ARG A 30 -20.64 -25.60 -38.98
C ARG A 30 -19.97 -25.88 -37.64
N SER A 31 -20.43 -26.88 -36.88
CA SER A 31 -19.84 -27.28 -35.60
C SER A 31 -18.34 -27.61 -35.68
N ALA A 32 -17.89 -28.24 -36.79
CA ALA A 32 -16.47 -28.55 -36.99
C ALA A 32 -15.63 -27.30 -37.31
N ILE A 33 -16.20 -26.35 -38.05
CA ILE A 33 -15.53 -25.05 -38.33
C ILE A 33 -15.39 -24.22 -37.04
N VAL A 34 -16.48 -24.11 -36.30
CA VAL A 34 -16.52 -23.32 -35.06
C VAL A 34 -15.65 -23.95 -33.96
N ALA A 35 -15.63 -25.31 -33.84
CA ALA A 35 -14.75 -26.00 -32.89
C ALA A 35 -13.26 -25.71 -33.15
N GLY A 36 -12.85 -25.58 -34.42
CA GLY A 36 -11.47 -25.18 -34.76
C GLY A 36 -11.16 -23.69 -34.49
N LEU A 37 -12.16 -22.81 -34.59
CA LEU A 37 -12.01 -21.39 -34.29
C LEU A 37 -12.06 -21.10 -32.78
N ALA A 38 -12.84 -21.85 -32.01
CA ALA A 38 -12.96 -21.67 -30.54
C ALA A 38 -11.68 -22.07 -29.79
N THR A 39 -10.82 -22.91 -30.39
CA THR A 39 -9.55 -23.33 -29.78
C THR A 39 -8.38 -22.38 -30.00
N SER A 40 -8.55 -21.37 -30.84
CA SER A 40 -7.45 -20.40 -31.15
C SER A 40 -7.66 -19.02 -30.55
N GLY A 41 -8.11 -18.93 -29.27
CA GLY A 41 -7.87 -17.72 -28.48
C GLY A 41 -8.95 -16.65 -28.48
N ALA A 42 -10.16 -16.91 -28.90
CA ALA A 42 -11.29 -16.03 -28.68
C ALA A 42 -12.09 -16.46 -27.44
N ILE A 43 -11.59 -16.15 -26.25
CA ILE A 43 -12.40 -16.21 -25.04
C ILE A 43 -13.41 -15.05 -25.13
N SER A 44 -14.69 -15.35 -25.33
CA SER A 44 -15.74 -14.33 -25.36
C SER A 44 -16.04 -13.77 -23.96
N ASN A 45 -15.71 -14.52 -22.92
CA ASN A 45 -15.85 -14.12 -21.52
C ASN A 45 -14.94 -14.96 -20.61
N ILE A 46 -14.13 -14.30 -19.76
CA ILE A 46 -13.27 -14.95 -18.77
C ILE A 46 -14.06 -15.73 -17.71
N VAL A 47 -15.33 -15.40 -17.50
CA VAL A 47 -16.23 -16.12 -16.56
C VAL A 47 -16.39 -17.60 -16.87
N GLU A 48 -16.19 -18.01 -18.12
CA GLU A 48 -16.30 -19.43 -18.55
C GLU A 48 -15.03 -20.24 -18.23
N ASP A 49 -13.92 -19.59 -17.95
CA ASP A 49 -12.68 -20.23 -17.51
C ASP A 49 -12.61 -20.25 -15.98
N THR A 50 -12.69 -21.42 -15.39
CA THR A 50 -12.61 -21.60 -13.92
C THR A 50 -11.18 -21.49 -13.37
N SER A 51 -10.17 -21.39 -14.24
CA SER A 51 -8.75 -21.28 -13.87
C SER A 51 -8.02 -20.38 -14.87
N PRO A 52 -8.44 -19.12 -15.06
CA PRO A 52 -7.85 -18.24 -16.06
C PRO A 52 -6.37 -17.99 -15.75
N GLN A 53 -5.50 -18.25 -16.74
CA GLN A 53 -4.06 -17.99 -16.66
C GLN A 53 -3.67 -16.92 -17.68
N LEU A 54 -2.97 -15.90 -17.22
CA LEU A 54 -2.41 -14.88 -18.10
C LEU A 54 -1.02 -15.31 -18.55
N GLY A 55 -0.79 -15.37 -19.86
CA GLY A 55 0.54 -15.67 -20.44
C GLY A 55 1.52 -14.49 -20.38
N GLY A 56 1.12 -13.37 -19.79
CA GLY A 56 1.89 -12.14 -19.62
C GLY A 56 1.24 -11.23 -18.59
N ASP A 57 1.70 -9.97 -18.49
CA ASP A 57 1.15 -8.98 -17.57
C ASP A 57 -0.32 -8.64 -17.89
N LEU A 58 -1.10 -8.34 -16.86
CA LEU A 58 -2.46 -7.82 -17.01
C LEU A 58 -2.39 -6.32 -17.33
N ASP A 59 -2.57 -5.95 -18.59
CA ASP A 59 -2.82 -4.57 -18.99
C ASP A 59 -4.33 -4.30 -18.95
N THR A 60 -4.76 -3.43 -18.08
CA THR A 60 -6.17 -3.07 -17.92
C THR A 60 -6.66 -2.10 -18.98
N ASN A 61 -5.79 -1.59 -19.84
CA ASN A 61 -6.10 -0.66 -20.92
C ASN A 61 -6.98 0.52 -20.44
N SER A 62 -6.57 1.16 -19.35
CA SER A 62 -7.28 2.27 -18.68
C SER A 62 -8.61 1.91 -18.01
N ALA A 63 -8.94 0.63 -17.88
CA ALA A 63 -10.07 0.16 -17.09
C ALA A 63 -9.67 -0.06 -15.62
N ASN A 64 -10.64 -0.04 -14.72
CA ASN A 64 -10.43 -0.32 -13.30
C ASN A 64 -10.47 -1.82 -13.02
N ILE A 65 -9.74 -2.25 -11.99
CA ILE A 65 -9.92 -3.56 -11.35
C ILE A 65 -10.88 -3.36 -10.19
N LEU A 66 -12.05 -4.02 -10.23
CA LEU A 66 -13.03 -4.01 -9.14
C LEU A 66 -12.82 -5.25 -8.29
N ILE A 67 -12.60 -5.06 -7.00
CA ILE A 67 -12.41 -6.14 -6.03
C ILE A 67 -13.56 -6.03 -5.01
N ASP A 68 -14.29 -7.13 -4.82
CA ASP A 68 -15.41 -7.20 -3.89
C ASP A 68 -14.92 -7.13 -2.42
N ASP A 69 -15.88 -6.89 -1.50
CA ASP A 69 -15.61 -6.86 -0.07
C ASP A 69 -14.97 -8.16 0.44
N ALA A 70 -13.97 -8.03 1.31
CA ALA A 70 -13.20 -9.12 1.89
C ALA A 70 -12.46 -10.02 0.85
N HIS A 71 -12.31 -9.56 -0.40
CA HIS A 71 -11.48 -10.23 -1.38
C HIS A 71 -10.05 -9.67 -1.36
N PHE A 72 -9.10 -10.41 -1.95
CA PHE A 72 -7.68 -10.17 -1.71
C PHE A 72 -6.80 -10.39 -2.95
N ILE A 73 -5.60 -9.85 -2.89
CA ILE A 73 -4.47 -10.26 -3.71
C ILE A 73 -3.66 -11.27 -2.88
N ALA A 74 -3.35 -12.42 -3.46
CA ALA A 74 -2.68 -13.53 -2.80
C ALA A 74 -1.29 -13.82 -3.40
N ASP A 75 -0.51 -14.64 -2.68
CA ASP A 75 0.71 -15.27 -3.22
C ASP A 75 0.38 -16.49 -4.08
N GLU A 76 1.40 -17.15 -4.63
CA GLU A 76 1.27 -18.35 -5.48
C GLU A 76 0.64 -19.57 -4.77
N ASN A 77 0.59 -19.57 -3.43
CA ASN A 77 0.02 -20.63 -2.61
C ASN A 77 -1.41 -20.32 -2.14
N GLY A 78 -1.94 -19.15 -2.52
CA GLY A 78 -3.27 -18.70 -2.14
C GLY A 78 -3.33 -17.99 -0.79
N ASN A 79 -2.17 -17.66 -0.16
CA ASN A 79 -2.18 -16.89 1.09
C ASN A 79 -2.39 -15.41 0.81
N GLU A 80 -3.26 -14.78 1.59
CA GLU A 80 -3.62 -13.38 1.45
C GLU A 80 -2.42 -12.45 1.72
N GLN A 81 -2.14 -11.55 0.81
CA GLN A 81 -1.14 -10.50 0.98
C GLN A 81 -1.78 -9.14 1.25
N ILE A 82 -2.85 -8.80 0.55
CA ILE A 82 -3.63 -7.57 0.72
C ILE A 82 -5.10 -7.92 0.66
N ILE A 83 -5.83 -7.67 1.73
CA ILE A 83 -7.29 -7.86 1.80
C ILE A 83 -7.95 -6.49 1.62
N PHE A 84 -8.94 -6.39 0.73
CA PHE A 84 -9.72 -5.19 0.50
C PHE A 84 -11.02 -5.27 1.31
N GLN A 85 -11.21 -4.30 2.20
CA GLN A 85 -12.43 -4.14 2.99
C GLN A 85 -13.19 -2.94 2.46
N THR A 86 -14.47 -3.09 2.19
CA THR A 86 -15.30 -2.02 1.66
C THR A 86 -16.16 -1.39 2.75
N THR A 87 -16.41 -0.10 2.63
CA THR A 87 -17.35 0.64 3.47
C THR A 87 -18.41 1.23 2.57
N SER A 88 -19.69 1.05 2.94
CA SER A 88 -20.80 1.66 2.20
C SER A 88 -20.62 3.17 2.15
N SER A 89 -20.76 3.76 0.95
CA SER A 89 -20.63 5.20 0.71
C SER A 89 -19.26 5.77 1.10
N ALA A 90 -18.20 5.00 0.95
CA ALA A 90 -16.83 5.45 1.17
C ALA A 90 -16.51 6.64 0.25
N VAL A 91 -15.85 7.66 0.83
CA VAL A 91 -15.42 8.87 0.11
C VAL A 91 -13.93 9.15 0.29
N ASN A 92 -13.26 8.39 1.15
CA ASN A 92 -11.83 8.52 1.46
C ASN A 92 -11.09 7.24 1.11
N GLN A 93 -9.87 7.38 0.62
CA GLN A 93 -9.04 6.27 0.16
C GLN A 93 -7.54 6.55 0.38
N PHE A 94 -6.71 5.59 0.04
CA PHE A 94 -5.27 5.75 -0.09
C PHE A 94 -4.86 5.89 -1.55
N ASP A 95 -4.06 6.93 -1.84
CA ASP A 95 -3.35 7.03 -3.11
C ASP A 95 -1.94 6.48 -2.94
N VAL A 96 -1.56 5.57 -3.83
CA VAL A 96 -0.19 5.03 -3.92
C VAL A 96 0.46 5.57 -5.17
N THR A 97 1.55 6.32 -5.01
CA THR A 97 2.24 6.97 -6.11
C THR A 97 3.68 6.51 -6.19
N ASN A 98 4.12 6.05 -7.35
CA ASN A 98 5.53 5.84 -7.65
C ASN A 98 6.24 7.18 -7.91
N ALA A 99 7.57 7.16 -8.05
CA ALA A 99 8.33 8.38 -8.27
C ALA A 99 9.48 8.18 -9.26
N ALA A 100 9.85 9.27 -9.95
CA ALA A 100 11.06 9.29 -10.76
C ALA A 100 12.32 9.34 -9.88
N THR A 101 13.48 9.05 -10.47
CA THR A 101 14.79 9.11 -9.78
C THR A 101 14.97 10.43 -9.04
N GLY A 102 15.37 10.34 -7.78
CA GLY A 102 15.59 11.49 -6.89
C GLY A 102 14.36 11.96 -6.12
N ASN A 103 13.19 11.38 -6.35
CA ASN A 103 11.96 11.67 -5.61
C ASN A 103 11.46 10.44 -4.86
N PRO A 104 10.87 10.58 -3.66
CA PRO A 104 10.32 9.45 -2.91
C PRO A 104 8.94 9.05 -3.43
N PRO A 105 8.62 7.74 -3.49
CA PRO A 105 7.24 7.29 -3.65
C PRO A 105 6.41 7.63 -2.41
N SER A 106 5.10 7.65 -2.54
CA SER A 106 4.22 8.01 -1.43
C SER A 106 2.99 7.12 -1.30
N ILE A 107 2.51 6.98 -0.06
CA ILE A 107 1.15 6.53 0.26
C ILE A 107 0.47 7.68 1.01
N LYS A 108 -0.68 8.12 0.54
CA LYS A 108 -1.35 9.32 1.03
C LYS A 108 -2.83 9.04 1.27
N ALA A 109 -3.37 9.49 2.42
CA ALA A 109 -4.81 9.53 2.64
C ALA A 109 -5.40 10.69 1.84
N THR A 110 -6.43 10.43 1.04
CA THR A 110 -7.13 11.39 0.17
C THR A 110 -8.63 11.11 0.17
N GLY A 111 -9.41 12.04 -0.33
CA GLY A 111 -10.85 11.81 -0.45
C GLY A 111 -11.72 13.05 -0.40
N GLY A 112 -12.99 12.87 -0.09
CA GLY A 112 -14.00 13.92 -0.06
C GLY A 112 -14.02 14.76 1.22
N ASP A 113 -13.49 14.24 2.33
CA ASP A 113 -13.48 14.96 3.61
C ASP A 113 -12.35 16.00 3.67
N THR A 114 -12.57 17.06 4.44
CA THR A 114 -11.57 18.14 4.59
C THR A 114 -10.35 17.69 5.42
N ASN A 115 -10.56 16.84 6.43
CA ASN A 115 -9.53 16.32 7.31
C ASN A 115 -9.62 14.80 7.34
N ILE A 116 -8.54 14.11 7.00
CA ILE A 116 -8.47 12.65 6.91
C ILE A 116 -7.22 12.18 7.63
N ASP A 117 -7.39 11.38 8.68
CA ASP A 117 -6.27 10.76 9.39
C ASP A 117 -5.70 9.59 8.58
N PHE A 118 -4.38 9.42 8.65
CA PHE A 118 -3.69 8.25 8.13
C PHE A 118 -3.39 7.27 9.27
N ASN A 119 -4.19 6.23 9.41
CA ASN A 119 -4.07 5.27 10.51
C ASN A 119 -3.15 4.09 10.13
N ILE A 120 -2.12 3.86 10.94
CA ILE A 120 -1.24 2.69 10.87
C ILE A 120 -1.35 1.96 12.21
N SER A 121 -1.77 0.69 12.17
CA SER A 121 -2.03 -0.09 13.39
C SER A 121 -1.36 -1.46 13.34
N ALA A 122 -0.61 -1.80 14.39
CA ALA A 122 -0.11 -3.14 14.61
C ALA A 122 -1.16 -3.99 15.36
N LYS A 123 -1.06 -5.31 15.28
CA LYS A 123 -1.95 -6.25 15.98
C LYS A 123 -1.38 -6.67 17.33
N GLY A 124 -2.22 -6.71 18.36
CA GLY A 124 -1.87 -7.20 19.71
C GLY A 124 -0.76 -6.37 20.35
N THR A 125 0.31 -7.01 20.78
CA THR A 125 1.49 -6.38 21.38
C THR A 125 2.56 -5.98 20.36
N GLY A 126 2.26 -6.07 19.07
CA GLY A 126 3.16 -5.66 18.00
C GLY A 126 3.36 -4.14 17.95
N HIS A 127 4.35 -3.70 17.20
CA HIS A 127 4.69 -2.28 17.02
C HIS A 127 4.74 -1.91 15.55
N VAL A 128 4.51 -0.65 15.23
CA VAL A 128 4.91 -0.07 13.94
C VAL A 128 6.43 0.13 14.00
N THR A 129 7.18 -0.67 13.27
CA THR A 129 8.64 -0.65 13.29
C THR A 129 9.17 0.10 12.07
N VAL A 130 9.94 1.15 12.29
CA VAL A 130 10.66 1.87 11.25
C VAL A 130 12.06 1.30 11.14
N LEU A 131 12.27 0.50 10.11
CA LEU A 131 13.56 -0.16 9.86
C LEU A 131 14.55 0.81 9.20
N GLY A 132 15.82 0.62 9.49
CA GLY A 132 16.92 1.24 8.75
C GLY A 132 17.48 0.27 7.71
N ASP A 133 18.10 0.82 6.68
CA ASP A 133 18.93 0.10 5.72
C ASP A 133 20.33 0.71 5.74
N THR A 134 21.32 0.01 6.29
CA THR A 134 22.70 0.48 6.55
C THR A 134 22.80 1.69 7.50
N ASN A 135 21.73 2.39 7.78
CA ASN A 135 21.61 3.49 8.74
C ASN A 135 20.49 3.21 9.73
N SER A 136 20.54 3.86 10.91
CA SER A 136 19.48 3.73 11.92
C SER A 136 18.13 4.20 11.39
N GLY A 137 17.05 3.48 11.74
CA GLY A 137 15.68 3.90 11.44
C GLY A 137 15.36 5.27 12.04
N ALA A 138 14.58 6.08 11.33
CA ALA A 138 14.23 7.43 11.72
C ALA A 138 12.84 7.83 11.22
N ILE A 139 12.20 8.75 11.94
CA ILE A 139 10.96 9.42 11.52
C ILE A 139 11.23 10.91 11.45
N GLN A 140 10.88 11.55 10.34
CA GLN A 140 10.97 12.98 10.15
C GLN A 140 9.58 13.62 10.22
N PHE A 141 9.44 14.64 11.03
CA PHE A 141 8.26 15.50 11.11
C PHE A 141 8.58 16.82 10.44
N ASN A 142 7.87 17.14 9.37
CA ASN A 142 8.06 18.39 8.65
C ASN A 142 7.16 19.51 9.22
N CYS A 143 7.58 20.75 9.02
CA CYS A 143 6.73 21.92 9.25
C CYS A 143 5.58 21.98 8.22
N GLU A 144 4.64 22.89 8.40
CA GLU A 144 3.45 23.07 7.56
C GLU A 144 3.75 23.31 6.07
N SER A 145 4.89 23.89 5.74
CA SER A 145 5.33 24.11 4.36
C SER A 145 6.30 23.04 3.83
N ASN A 146 6.59 22.00 4.61
CA ASN A 146 7.50 20.91 4.27
C ASN A 146 8.95 21.34 3.92
N SER A 147 9.36 22.52 4.33
CA SER A 147 10.68 23.10 4.03
C SER A 147 11.73 22.79 5.10
N HIS A 148 11.30 22.43 6.33
CA HIS A 148 12.16 22.10 7.47
C HIS A 148 11.59 20.86 8.16
N GLY A 149 12.45 20.00 8.73
CA GLY A 149 12.05 18.80 9.42
C GLY A 149 12.82 18.53 10.70
N GLN A 150 12.16 17.92 11.67
CA GLN A 150 12.74 17.40 12.89
C GLN A 150 12.75 15.88 12.82
N ILE A 151 13.86 15.26 13.20
CA ILE A 151 14.08 13.82 13.04
C ILE A 151 14.23 13.16 14.41
N LEU A 152 13.39 12.15 14.69
CA LEU A 152 13.63 11.17 15.75
C LEU A 152 14.37 9.98 15.15
N LYS A 153 15.56 9.69 15.67
CA LYS A 153 16.45 8.65 15.11
C LYS A 153 16.94 7.70 16.20
N ALA A 154 16.94 6.41 15.90
CA ALA A 154 17.52 5.40 16.79
C ALA A 154 19.05 5.56 16.91
N GLN A 155 19.61 5.14 18.04
CA GLN A 155 21.06 5.07 18.24
C GLN A 155 21.71 4.11 17.23
N PRO A 156 22.99 4.30 16.87
CA PRO A 156 23.69 3.40 15.98
C PRO A 156 23.87 2.02 16.62
N HIS A 157 24.04 0.99 15.78
CA HIS A 157 24.22 -0.40 16.22
C HIS A 157 25.35 -0.56 17.28
N SER A 158 26.42 0.23 17.16
CA SER A 158 27.55 0.21 18.11
C SER A 158 27.17 0.63 19.54
N ALA A 159 26.07 1.34 19.74
CA ALA A 159 25.57 1.69 21.07
C ALA A 159 24.98 0.50 21.83
N ALA A 160 24.59 -0.57 21.12
CA ALA A 160 24.05 -1.82 21.67
C ALA A 160 22.92 -1.63 22.71
N VAL A 161 22.02 -0.65 22.48
CA VAL A 161 20.94 -0.32 23.41
C VAL A 161 19.59 -0.79 22.93
N THR A 162 18.77 -1.29 23.87
CA THR A 162 17.36 -1.54 23.72
C THR A 162 16.65 -0.93 24.89
N ASN A 163 15.90 0.14 24.70
CA ASN A 163 15.22 0.88 25.77
C ASN A 163 13.84 1.36 25.35
N LEU A 164 12.98 1.58 26.32
CA LEU A 164 11.67 2.18 26.18
C LEU A 164 11.71 3.60 26.73
N MET A 165 11.28 4.57 25.94
CA MET A 165 11.04 5.94 26.39
C MET A 165 9.53 6.22 26.34
N LEU A 166 8.93 6.42 27.52
CA LEU A 166 7.53 6.83 27.60
C LEU A 166 7.43 8.35 27.39
N LEU A 167 6.45 8.76 26.58
CA LEU A 167 6.08 10.16 26.49
C LEU A 167 5.49 10.63 27.82
N PRO A 168 5.71 11.90 28.21
CA PRO A 168 5.15 12.44 29.46
C PRO A 168 3.63 12.29 29.52
N ALA A 169 3.12 11.84 30.66
CA ALA A 169 1.70 11.88 30.97
C ALA A 169 1.36 13.25 31.59
N GLY A 170 0.29 13.87 31.15
CA GLY A 170 -0.17 15.16 31.67
C GLY A 170 -0.70 16.09 30.61
N ALA A 171 -0.69 17.39 30.90
CA ALA A 171 -1.11 18.43 29.95
C ALA A 171 -0.11 18.59 28.80
N ASP A 172 -0.52 19.32 27.75
CA ASP A 172 0.30 19.65 26.59
C ASP A 172 1.64 20.26 27.04
N SER A 173 2.74 19.79 26.47
CA SER A 173 4.08 20.15 26.90
C SER A 173 5.10 20.00 25.79
N THR A 174 6.27 20.62 25.97
CA THR A 174 7.41 20.50 25.06
C THR A 174 8.44 19.53 25.61
N LEU A 175 9.02 18.69 24.74
CA LEU A 175 10.17 17.85 25.09
C LEU A 175 11.42 18.73 25.27
N VAL A 176 12.08 18.59 26.41
CA VAL A 176 13.33 19.29 26.72
C VAL A 176 14.50 18.65 25.99
N SER A 177 15.37 19.43 25.37
CA SER A 177 16.60 18.98 24.74
C SER A 177 17.85 19.36 25.53
N LEU A 178 18.98 18.72 25.22
CA LEU A 178 20.26 18.99 25.86
C LEU A 178 20.85 20.36 25.47
N VAL A 179 20.36 20.98 24.40
CA VAL A 179 20.91 22.22 23.82
C VAL A 179 19.90 23.37 23.81
N SER A 180 18.65 23.13 24.19
CA SER A 180 17.65 24.19 24.30
C SER A 180 17.77 24.92 25.61
N THR A 181 17.42 26.23 25.62
CA THR A 181 17.30 27.01 26.84
C THR A 181 15.89 26.86 27.39
N ASP A 182 15.72 25.92 28.32
CA ASP A 182 14.42 25.58 28.89
C ASP A 182 14.35 25.91 30.40
N THR A 183 13.21 26.43 30.83
CA THR A 183 12.90 26.58 32.25
C THR A 183 12.14 25.36 32.73
N LEU A 184 12.70 24.57 33.63
CA LEU A 184 12.05 23.42 34.26
C LEU A 184 11.19 23.88 35.44
N THR A 185 9.85 23.77 35.30
CA THR A 185 8.89 24.05 36.37
C THR A 185 8.32 22.74 36.94
N ASN A 186 8.01 22.78 38.24
CA ASN A 186 7.41 21.63 38.96
C ASN A 186 8.22 20.31 38.82
N LYS A 187 9.56 20.43 38.83
CA LYS A 187 10.46 19.25 38.77
C LYS A 187 11.18 19.08 40.10
N THR A 188 11.22 17.84 40.56
CA THR A 188 12.09 17.45 41.68
C THR A 188 13.39 16.94 41.08
N LEU A 189 14.51 17.58 41.43
CA LEU A 189 15.83 17.14 41.01
C LEU A 189 16.51 16.43 42.19
N THR A 190 16.82 15.14 42.01
CA THR A 190 17.56 14.39 43.03
C THR A 190 19.05 14.52 42.79
N SER A 191 19.76 15.08 43.77
CA SER A 191 21.22 15.33 43.74
C SER A 191 21.68 16.10 42.50
N PRO A 192 21.12 17.30 42.22
CA PRO A 192 21.49 18.06 41.04
C PRO A 192 22.97 18.47 41.13
N LYS A 193 23.71 18.25 40.02
CA LYS A 193 25.04 18.83 39.84
C LYS A 193 24.88 20.19 39.15
N ILE A 194 25.22 21.27 39.84
CA ILE A 194 25.22 22.63 39.31
C ILE A 194 26.64 22.91 38.81
N ASN A 195 26.77 23.40 37.56
CA ASN A 195 28.06 23.77 37.00
C ASN A 195 28.62 24.97 37.79
N GLU A 196 29.88 24.89 38.21
CA GLU A 196 30.52 25.85 39.14
C GLU A 196 30.54 27.31 38.64
N ASP A 197 30.37 27.53 37.33
CA ASP A 197 30.39 28.88 36.74
C ASP A 197 29.00 29.57 36.76
N VAL A 198 27.98 28.95 37.33
CA VAL A 198 26.63 29.53 37.40
C VAL A 198 26.34 29.97 38.83
N ALA A 199 26.11 31.28 39.03
CA ALA A 199 25.67 31.80 40.33
C ALA A 199 24.29 31.22 40.70
N VAL A 200 24.22 30.47 41.81
CA VAL A 200 22.96 30.08 42.41
C VAL A 200 22.43 31.25 43.23
N THR A 201 21.43 31.94 42.70
CA THR A 201 20.86 33.14 43.34
C THR A 201 19.76 32.82 44.37
N SER A 202 19.52 31.54 44.66
CA SER A 202 18.53 31.14 45.66
C SER A 202 19.03 31.35 47.07
N THR A 203 18.11 31.73 47.98
CA THR A 203 18.39 31.83 49.41
C THR A 203 18.56 30.44 50.05
N ALA A 204 19.23 30.33 51.21
CA ALA A 204 19.40 29.08 51.93
C ALA A 204 18.05 28.40 52.25
N THR A 205 16.98 29.17 52.45
CA THR A 205 15.62 28.68 52.67
C THR A 205 15.00 28.05 51.40
N GLU A 206 15.34 28.57 50.23
CA GLU A 206 14.87 28.05 48.93
C GLU A 206 15.68 26.85 48.46
N LEU A 207 16.94 26.73 48.85
CA LEU A 207 17.76 25.53 48.60
C LEU A 207 17.42 24.36 49.51
N ASN A 208 16.67 24.56 50.58
CA ASN A 208 16.22 23.55 51.54
C ASN A 208 17.34 22.60 52.00
N LEU A 209 18.44 23.19 52.48
CA LEU A 209 19.57 22.49 53.10
C LEU A 209 19.30 22.21 54.56
#